data_ad7fc87dbf694f6c75271e62b6280961
#
_entry.id   ad7fc87dbf694f6c75271e62b6280961
#
_cell.length_a   1.000
_cell.length_b   1.000
_cell.length_c   1.000
_cell.angle_alpha   90.00
_cell.angle_beta   90.00
_cell.angle_gamma   90.00
#
_symmetry.space_group_name_H-M   'P 1'
#
loop_
_entity.id
_entity.type
_entity.pdbx_description
1 polymer ?
#
loop_
_entity_poly.entity_id
_entity_poly.type
_entity_poly.pdbx_seq_one_letter_code
_entity_poly.pdbx_strand_id
1 'polypeptide(L)'
;HYYLQTNSTHKIYYEESGNPSGIPIIFIHGGPGAGSNENHRRYFDPVRYRIINYDQRGCNRSSPSGELTNNTTQDLLEDIESIRNNLGIEKWVIFGGSWGATLGLLYAQAYPETVMAMILRGTFLARRIDIDWFLGNGANRVFPDAWQRFISHIPDDEQHNLFRAYNKRLMSDNPDEVSNAAWHWANWTGRVVTYLLDIGE
;
A
#
# COMPACT_ATOMS: atom_id res chain seq x y z
N HIS A 1 -14.41 -6.79 -14.30
CA HIS A 1 -13.05 -6.98 -13.75
C HIS A 1 -12.19 -7.79 -14.72
N TYR A 2 -10.89 -7.60 -14.62
CA TYR A 2 -9.90 -8.13 -15.54
C TYR A 2 -8.66 -8.57 -14.77
N TYR A 3 -7.82 -9.36 -15.43
CA TYR A 3 -6.50 -9.73 -14.94
C TYR A 3 -5.46 -9.41 -16.02
N LEU A 4 -4.45 -8.64 -15.65
CA LEU A 4 -3.29 -8.36 -16.48
C LEU A 4 -2.18 -9.33 -16.11
N GLN A 5 -1.72 -10.15 -17.06
CA GLN A 5 -0.51 -10.95 -16.88
C GLN A 5 0.69 -10.04 -17.05
N THR A 6 1.52 -9.93 -16.03
CA THR A 6 2.81 -9.25 -16.14
C THR A 6 3.84 -10.13 -16.86
N ASN A 7 4.99 -9.58 -17.14
CA ASN A 7 6.12 -10.34 -17.67
C ASN A 7 6.75 -11.34 -16.66
N SER A 8 6.24 -11.34 -15.44
CA SER A 8 6.69 -12.17 -14.31
C SER A 8 5.62 -13.18 -13.89
N THR A 9 5.76 -13.70 -12.68
CA THR A 9 4.83 -14.65 -12.05
C THR A 9 3.45 -14.04 -11.71
N HIS A 10 3.37 -12.70 -11.63
CA HIS A 10 2.19 -12.02 -11.11
C HIS A 10 1.09 -11.83 -12.15
N LYS A 11 -0.17 -11.98 -11.67
CA LYS A 11 -1.39 -11.53 -12.34
C LYS A 11 -2.00 -10.40 -11.53
N ILE A 12 -2.15 -9.25 -12.14
CA ILE A 12 -2.67 -8.05 -11.50
C ILE A 12 -4.17 -7.95 -11.73
N TYR A 13 -4.93 -7.96 -10.64
CA TYR A 13 -6.37 -7.69 -10.70
C TYR A 13 -6.60 -6.19 -10.90
N TYR A 14 -7.49 -5.85 -11.84
CA TYR A 14 -8.03 -4.50 -11.94
C TYR A 14 -9.49 -4.53 -12.42
N GLU A 15 -10.19 -3.45 -12.15
CA GLU A 15 -11.58 -3.29 -12.53
C GLU A 15 -11.88 -1.86 -12.98
N GLU A 16 -12.88 -1.74 -13.84
CA GLU A 16 -13.42 -0.47 -14.27
C GLU A 16 -14.85 -0.32 -13.79
N SER A 17 -15.22 0.91 -13.43
CA SER A 17 -16.58 1.30 -13.06
C SER A 17 -16.85 2.76 -13.42
N GLY A 18 -18.09 3.20 -13.26
CA GLY A 18 -18.52 4.55 -13.61
C GLY A 18 -18.68 4.76 -15.12
N ASN A 19 -18.42 5.96 -15.60
CA ASN A 19 -18.64 6.37 -16.98
C ASN A 19 -17.46 5.97 -17.88
N PRO A 20 -17.63 5.05 -18.86
CA PRO A 20 -16.55 4.64 -19.75
C PRO A 20 -15.94 5.79 -20.58
N SER A 21 -16.71 6.85 -20.81
CA SER A 21 -16.28 8.07 -21.53
C SER A 21 -15.90 9.21 -20.57
N GLY A 22 -15.90 8.96 -19.28
CA GLY A 22 -15.57 9.95 -18.26
C GLY A 22 -14.08 10.18 -18.11
N ILE A 23 -13.72 11.08 -17.20
CA ILE A 23 -12.32 11.37 -16.86
C ILE A 23 -11.69 10.14 -16.22
N PRO A 24 -10.63 9.54 -16.78
CA PRO A 24 -9.99 8.38 -16.19
C PRO A 24 -9.33 8.74 -14.85
N ILE A 25 -9.60 7.95 -13.83
CA ILE A 25 -8.99 8.08 -12.53
C ILE A 25 -8.60 6.72 -11.98
N ILE A 26 -7.33 6.58 -11.58
CA ILE A 26 -6.85 5.38 -10.92
C ILE A 26 -6.78 5.56 -9.41
N PHE A 27 -7.31 4.59 -8.67
CA PHE A 27 -7.17 4.49 -7.22
C PHE A 27 -5.98 3.59 -6.87
N ILE A 28 -4.96 4.17 -6.25
CA ILE A 28 -3.76 3.47 -5.77
C ILE A 28 -3.90 3.27 -4.26
N HIS A 29 -4.12 2.00 -3.85
CA HIS A 29 -4.30 1.67 -2.45
C HIS A 29 -3.00 1.78 -1.63
N GLY A 30 -3.16 1.91 -0.32
CA GLY A 30 -2.07 1.98 0.64
C GLY A 30 -1.61 0.60 1.15
N GLY A 31 -1.04 0.59 2.29
CA GLY A 31 -0.43 -0.53 2.96
C GLY A 31 1.05 -0.28 3.19
N PRO A 32 1.98 -0.90 2.44
CA PRO A 32 1.80 -1.82 1.28
C PRO A 32 0.90 -3.02 1.55
N GLY A 33 0.21 -3.51 0.50
CA GLY A 33 -0.52 -4.77 0.56
C GLY A 33 -1.97 -4.71 1.08
N ALA A 34 -2.54 -3.52 1.31
CA ALA A 34 -3.93 -3.41 1.79
C ALA A 34 -4.98 -3.90 0.78
N GLY A 35 -4.68 -3.80 -0.51
CA GLY A 35 -5.63 -4.08 -1.57
C GLY A 35 -6.72 -3.03 -1.74
N SER A 36 -7.50 -3.16 -2.79
CA SER A 36 -8.67 -2.33 -3.04
C SER A 36 -9.98 -3.09 -2.75
N ASN A 37 -11.07 -2.35 -2.57
CA ASN A 37 -12.40 -2.89 -2.39
C ASN A 37 -13.45 -2.01 -3.06
N GLU A 38 -14.69 -2.50 -3.13
CA GLU A 38 -15.79 -1.82 -3.82
C GLU A 38 -16.14 -0.44 -3.23
N ASN A 39 -15.89 -0.21 -1.94
CA ASN A 39 -16.18 1.08 -1.31
C ASN A 39 -15.25 2.19 -1.81
N HIS A 40 -14.06 1.86 -2.33
CA HIS A 40 -13.16 2.85 -2.89
C HIS A 40 -13.73 3.54 -4.15
N ARG A 41 -14.64 2.88 -4.88
CA ARG A 41 -15.39 3.48 -6.00
C ARG A 41 -16.22 4.68 -5.55
N ARG A 42 -16.69 4.70 -4.30
CA ARG A 42 -17.55 5.75 -3.72
C ARG A 42 -16.84 7.08 -3.47
N TYR A 43 -15.52 7.12 -3.62
CA TYR A 43 -14.77 8.39 -3.57
C TYR A 43 -14.99 9.25 -4.80
N PHE A 44 -15.55 8.69 -5.88
CA PHE A 44 -15.65 9.34 -7.18
C PHE A 44 -17.10 9.36 -7.67
N ASP A 45 -17.47 10.46 -8.34
CA ASP A 45 -18.76 10.56 -9.02
C ASP A 45 -18.76 9.64 -10.24
N PRO A 46 -19.59 8.59 -10.28
CA PRO A 46 -19.60 7.61 -11.37
C PRO A 46 -20.15 8.18 -12.70
N VAL A 47 -20.79 9.34 -12.68
CA VAL A 47 -21.25 10.04 -13.91
C VAL A 47 -20.08 10.75 -14.60
N ARG A 48 -19.13 11.26 -13.81
CA ARG A 48 -18.02 12.08 -14.30
C ARG A 48 -16.75 11.28 -14.59
N TYR A 49 -16.49 10.21 -13.83
CA TYR A 49 -15.22 9.50 -13.86
C TYR A 49 -15.34 8.09 -14.45
N ARG A 50 -14.35 7.70 -15.23
CA ARG A 50 -14.00 6.32 -15.54
C ARG A 50 -13.06 5.85 -14.43
N ILE A 51 -13.58 5.05 -13.51
CA ILE A 51 -12.90 4.71 -12.26
C ILE A 51 -12.17 3.39 -12.41
N ILE A 52 -10.87 3.39 -12.20
CA ILE A 52 -10.01 2.23 -12.24
C ILE A 52 -9.53 1.90 -10.82
N ASN A 53 -9.90 0.74 -10.30
CA ASN A 53 -9.34 0.15 -9.09
C ASN A 53 -8.47 -1.03 -9.45
N TYR A 54 -7.36 -1.23 -8.77
CA TYR A 54 -6.51 -2.40 -8.94
C TYR A 54 -5.92 -2.85 -7.61
N ASP A 55 -5.45 -4.09 -7.56
CA ASP A 55 -4.72 -4.63 -6.43
C ASP A 55 -3.25 -4.81 -6.82
N GLN A 56 -2.34 -4.24 -6.02
CA GLN A 56 -0.89 -4.35 -6.26
C GLN A 56 -0.44 -5.82 -6.21
N ARG A 57 0.76 -6.11 -6.72
CA ARG A 57 1.35 -7.47 -6.69
C ARG A 57 1.29 -8.06 -5.29
N GLY A 58 1.03 -9.36 -5.21
CA GLY A 58 1.07 -10.11 -3.95
C GLY A 58 -0.07 -9.82 -2.98
N CYS A 59 -1.05 -8.99 -3.33
CA CYS A 59 -2.12 -8.65 -2.40
C CYS A 59 -3.52 -8.83 -2.96
N ASN A 60 -4.43 -9.12 -2.05
CA ASN A 60 -5.87 -9.24 -2.24
C ASN A 60 -6.24 -10.17 -3.41
N ARG A 61 -6.81 -9.66 -4.51
CA ARG A 61 -7.25 -10.44 -5.68
C ARG A 61 -6.14 -10.63 -6.73
N SER A 62 -5.02 -9.91 -6.62
CA SER A 62 -3.82 -10.18 -7.41
C SER A 62 -3.12 -11.45 -6.93
N SER A 63 -2.49 -12.18 -7.84
CA SER A 63 -1.89 -13.48 -7.52
C SER A 63 -0.46 -13.60 -8.06
N PRO A 64 0.38 -14.44 -7.42
CA PRO A 64 0.16 -15.19 -6.19
C PRO A 64 0.06 -14.28 -4.96
N SER A 65 -0.73 -14.66 -3.95
CA SER A 65 -0.86 -13.89 -2.70
C SER A 65 0.40 -14.02 -1.86
N GLY A 66 0.89 -12.90 -1.32
CA GLY A 66 2.09 -12.85 -0.46
C GLY A 66 3.42 -13.01 -1.21
N GLU A 67 3.41 -13.13 -2.54
CA GLU A 67 4.63 -13.33 -3.32
C GLU A 67 5.47 -12.04 -3.36
N LEU A 68 6.76 -12.16 -3.01
CA LEU A 68 7.70 -11.04 -2.96
C LEU A 68 8.69 -11.02 -4.12
N THR A 69 8.81 -12.11 -4.87
CA THR A 69 9.68 -12.18 -6.05
C THR A 69 9.21 -11.20 -7.12
N ASN A 70 10.10 -10.39 -7.64
CA ASN A 70 9.76 -9.33 -8.61
C ASN A 70 8.61 -8.42 -8.11
N ASN A 71 8.67 -8.02 -6.82
CA ASN A 71 7.70 -7.14 -6.19
C ASN A 71 8.40 -5.90 -5.60
N THR A 72 9.20 -5.25 -6.43
CA THR A 72 9.88 -4.00 -6.10
C THR A 72 8.99 -2.80 -6.41
N THR A 73 9.37 -1.63 -5.88
CA THR A 73 8.67 -0.37 -6.23
C THR A 73 8.65 -0.13 -7.74
N GLN A 74 9.75 -0.43 -8.43
CA GLN A 74 9.82 -0.27 -9.90
C GLN A 74 8.81 -1.17 -10.61
N ASP A 75 8.71 -2.43 -10.19
CA ASP A 75 7.71 -3.35 -10.74
C ASP A 75 6.28 -2.84 -10.56
N LEU A 76 5.98 -2.21 -9.41
CA LEU A 76 4.66 -1.63 -9.15
C LEU A 76 4.35 -0.43 -10.06
N LEU A 77 5.36 0.38 -10.40
CA LEU A 77 5.19 1.48 -11.37
C LEU A 77 4.91 0.94 -12.78
N GLU A 78 5.61 -0.13 -13.17
CA GLU A 78 5.40 -0.81 -14.45
C GLU A 78 4.00 -1.44 -14.54
N ASP A 79 3.47 -1.97 -13.45
CA ASP A 79 2.10 -2.48 -13.41
C ASP A 79 1.06 -1.38 -13.64
N ILE A 80 1.21 -0.24 -12.99
CA ILE A 80 0.33 0.92 -13.16
C ILE A 80 0.35 1.37 -14.63
N GLU A 81 1.54 1.50 -15.22
CA GLU A 81 1.70 1.88 -16.62
C GLU A 81 1.13 0.83 -17.58
N SER A 82 1.30 -0.44 -17.28
CA SER A 82 0.75 -1.55 -18.07
C SER A 82 -0.78 -1.57 -18.06
N ILE A 83 -1.40 -1.29 -16.91
CA ILE A 83 -2.87 -1.15 -16.80
C ILE A 83 -3.34 0.03 -17.67
N ARG A 84 -2.68 1.19 -17.58
CA ARG A 84 -3.01 2.37 -18.38
C ARG A 84 -2.99 2.05 -19.88
N ASN A 85 -1.90 1.45 -20.34
CA ASN A 85 -1.72 1.08 -21.74
C ASN A 85 -2.76 0.05 -22.21
N ASN A 86 -3.03 -0.97 -21.39
CA ASN A 86 -4.03 -2.00 -21.71
C ASN A 86 -5.46 -1.43 -21.83
N LEU A 87 -5.76 -0.37 -21.08
CA LEU A 87 -7.05 0.33 -21.12
C LEU A 87 -7.12 1.41 -22.23
N GLY A 88 -6.03 1.64 -22.97
CA GLY A 88 -5.96 2.67 -24.01
C GLY A 88 -6.11 4.09 -23.44
N ILE A 89 -5.73 4.31 -22.19
CA ILE A 89 -5.83 5.61 -21.52
C ILE A 89 -4.59 6.44 -21.85
N GLU A 90 -4.76 7.61 -22.45
CA GLU A 90 -3.64 8.51 -22.73
C GLU A 90 -3.14 9.17 -21.43
N LYS A 91 -4.05 9.77 -20.68
CA LYS A 91 -3.76 10.45 -19.41
C LYS A 91 -4.85 10.16 -18.40
N TRP A 92 -4.49 10.16 -17.14
CA TRP A 92 -5.43 9.95 -16.04
C TRP A 92 -5.14 10.80 -14.80
N VAL A 93 -6.13 10.88 -13.93
CA VAL A 93 -5.99 11.42 -12.58
C VAL A 93 -5.50 10.29 -11.66
N ILE A 94 -4.54 10.59 -10.81
CA ILE A 94 -4.05 9.67 -9.78
C ILE A 94 -4.70 10.02 -8.44
N PHE A 95 -5.32 9.03 -7.80
CA PHE A 95 -5.77 9.13 -6.42
C PHE A 95 -4.99 8.13 -5.57
N GLY A 96 -4.12 8.63 -4.67
CA GLY A 96 -3.26 7.80 -3.83
C GLY A 96 -3.41 8.12 -2.35
N GLY A 97 -3.50 7.08 -1.51
CA GLY A 97 -3.52 7.21 -0.06
C GLY A 97 -2.37 6.48 0.63
N SER A 98 -1.70 7.11 1.62
CA SER A 98 -0.60 6.49 2.38
C SER A 98 0.51 6.00 1.45
N TRP A 99 0.86 4.71 1.44
CA TRP A 99 1.77 4.11 0.45
C TRP A 99 1.34 4.37 -1.00
N GLY A 100 0.04 4.41 -1.27
CA GLY A 100 -0.47 4.77 -2.59
C GLY A 100 -0.14 6.21 -3.01
N ALA A 101 0.03 7.13 -2.06
CA ALA A 101 0.53 8.47 -2.35
C ALA A 101 2.01 8.44 -2.75
N THR A 102 2.82 7.61 -2.09
CA THR A 102 4.23 7.38 -2.47
C THR A 102 4.32 6.85 -3.90
N LEU A 103 3.56 5.80 -4.22
CA LEU A 103 3.54 5.22 -5.57
C LEU A 103 3.05 6.22 -6.62
N GLY A 104 1.99 6.99 -6.30
CA GLY A 104 1.48 8.01 -7.21
C GLY A 104 2.51 9.09 -7.53
N LEU A 105 3.27 9.54 -6.53
CA LEU A 105 4.36 10.50 -6.72
C LEU A 105 5.50 9.93 -7.58
N LEU A 106 5.91 8.70 -7.31
CA LEU A 106 6.97 8.04 -8.07
C LEU A 106 6.52 7.77 -9.52
N TYR A 107 5.27 7.35 -9.71
CA TYR A 107 4.68 7.17 -11.03
C TYR A 107 4.66 8.48 -11.82
N ALA A 108 4.24 9.59 -11.20
CA ALA A 108 4.23 10.89 -11.85
C ALA A 108 5.64 11.41 -12.21
N GLN A 109 6.67 10.99 -11.48
CA GLN A 109 8.07 11.28 -11.84
C GLN A 109 8.56 10.42 -13.00
N ALA A 110 8.15 9.14 -13.05
CA ALA A 110 8.54 8.22 -14.11
C ALA A 110 7.79 8.47 -15.44
N TYR A 111 6.50 8.85 -15.36
CA TYR A 111 5.59 9.01 -16.50
C TYR A 111 4.81 10.34 -16.44
N PRO A 112 5.48 11.49 -16.38
CA PRO A 112 4.83 12.79 -16.13
C PRO A 112 3.82 13.17 -17.20
N GLU A 113 4.01 12.75 -18.45
CA GLU A 113 3.13 13.03 -19.57
C GLU A 113 1.78 12.31 -19.50
N THR A 114 1.68 11.26 -18.68
CA THR A 114 0.45 10.46 -18.52
C THR A 114 -0.43 10.95 -17.37
N VAL A 115 0.03 11.93 -16.60
CA VAL A 115 -0.65 12.41 -15.39
C VAL A 115 -1.35 13.74 -15.66
N MET A 116 -2.67 13.76 -15.49
CA MET A 116 -3.48 14.99 -15.59
C MET A 116 -3.48 15.78 -14.29
N ALA A 117 -3.65 15.09 -13.17
CA ALA A 117 -3.70 15.65 -11.82
C ALA A 117 -3.45 14.55 -10.78
N MET A 118 -3.15 14.96 -9.55
CA MET A 118 -3.01 14.04 -8.43
C MET A 118 -3.85 14.50 -7.25
N ILE A 119 -4.48 13.54 -6.57
CA ILE A 119 -5.16 13.72 -5.29
C ILE A 119 -4.47 12.77 -4.30
N LEU A 120 -3.74 13.33 -3.36
CA LEU A 120 -2.94 12.57 -2.40
C LEU A 120 -3.47 12.82 -0.99
N ARG A 121 -3.73 11.73 -0.25
CA ARG A 121 -4.18 11.82 1.15
C ARG A 121 -3.31 11.00 2.08
N GLY A 122 -3.16 11.44 3.34
CA GLY A 122 -2.32 10.77 4.31
C GLY A 122 -0.90 10.54 3.75
N THR A 123 -0.34 11.58 3.13
CA THR A 123 0.88 11.48 2.32
C THR A 123 2.04 10.96 3.15
N PHE A 124 2.54 9.80 2.76
CA PHE A 124 3.72 9.17 3.30
C PHE A 124 4.83 9.23 2.25
N LEU A 125 5.98 9.79 2.58
CA LEU A 125 7.09 9.97 1.62
C LEU A 125 8.20 8.93 1.79
N ALA A 126 8.06 8.01 2.74
CA ALA A 126 9.03 6.98 3.06
C ALA A 126 10.45 7.53 3.37
N ARG A 127 10.55 8.78 3.82
CA ARG A 127 11.80 9.39 4.24
C ARG A 127 12.29 8.78 5.56
N ARG A 128 13.55 8.87 5.83
CA ARG A 128 14.12 8.41 7.09
C ARG A 128 13.39 8.99 8.31
N ILE A 129 13.07 10.28 8.28
CA ILE A 129 12.33 10.94 9.36
C ILE A 129 10.93 10.37 9.56
N ASP A 130 10.26 9.95 8.49
CA ASP A 130 8.90 9.35 8.56
C ASP A 130 8.98 7.97 9.22
N ILE A 131 9.99 7.18 8.87
CA ILE A 131 10.26 5.87 9.47
C ILE A 131 10.68 6.00 10.93
N ASP A 132 11.58 6.95 11.25
CA ASP A 132 12.04 7.18 12.61
C ASP A 132 10.89 7.66 13.51
N TRP A 133 9.98 8.48 12.99
CA TRP A 133 8.77 8.88 13.71
C TRP A 133 7.87 7.68 14.02
N PHE A 134 7.68 6.79 13.05
CA PHE A 134 6.82 5.62 13.15
C PHE A 134 7.40 4.53 14.07
N LEU A 135 8.72 4.29 14.00
CA LEU A 135 9.40 3.18 14.68
C LEU A 135 10.21 3.58 15.91
N GLY A 136 10.04 4.78 16.46
CA GLY A 136 10.83 5.05 17.65
C GLY A 136 10.71 6.44 18.27
N ASN A 137 10.59 7.50 17.51
CA ASN A 137 10.74 8.84 18.08
C ASN A 137 9.58 9.79 17.74
N GLY A 138 8.37 9.31 17.86
CA GLY A 138 7.16 10.11 17.60
C GLY A 138 5.91 9.33 17.98
N ALA A 139 5.51 8.32 17.21
CA ALA A 139 4.32 7.53 17.44
C ALA A 139 4.30 6.84 18.82
N ASN A 140 5.45 6.44 19.34
CA ASN A 140 5.63 5.88 20.68
C ASN A 140 5.16 6.82 21.80
N ARG A 141 5.23 8.12 21.59
CA ARG A 141 4.77 9.14 22.57
C ARG A 141 3.26 9.36 22.49
N VAL A 142 2.69 9.14 21.33
CA VAL A 142 1.25 9.27 21.09
C VAL A 142 0.50 8.01 21.55
N PHE A 143 1.10 6.83 21.37
CA PHE A 143 0.51 5.53 21.67
C PHE A 143 1.42 4.68 22.59
N PRO A 144 1.71 5.12 23.84
CA PRO A 144 2.73 4.47 24.68
C PRO A 144 2.40 3.03 25.02
N ASP A 145 1.13 2.68 25.30
CA ASP A 145 0.74 1.32 25.64
C ASP A 145 0.88 0.35 24.45
N ALA A 146 0.48 0.79 23.26
CA ALA A 146 0.66 0.01 22.05
C ALA A 146 2.13 -0.15 21.70
N TRP A 147 2.93 0.89 21.95
CA TRP A 147 4.37 0.86 21.79
C TRP A 147 5.04 -0.19 22.69
N GLN A 148 4.66 -0.25 23.98
CA GLN A 148 5.21 -1.24 24.90
C GLN A 148 4.93 -2.67 24.42
N ARG A 149 3.72 -2.95 23.93
CA ARG A 149 3.39 -4.26 23.35
C ARG A 149 4.19 -4.53 22.07
N PHE A 150 4.45 -3.52 21.26
CA PHE A 150 5.22 -3.66 20.04
C PHE A 150 6.69 -3.98 20.31
N ILE A 151 7.35 -3.23 21.20
CA ILE A 151 8.77 -3.44 21.48
C ILE A 151 9.04 -4.68 22.33
N SER A 152 8.13 -5.07 23.23
CA SER A 152 8.30 -6.23 24.12
C SER A 152 8.45 -7.56 23.38
N HIS A 153 8.03 -7.62 22.10
CA HIS A 153 8.25 -8.77 21.24
C HIS A 153 9.72 -8.91 20.79
N ILE A 154 10.49 -7.83 20.87
CA ILE A 154 11.88 -7.77 20.39
C ILE A 154 12.83 -7.81 21.59
N PRO A 155 13.85 -8.67 21.60
CA PRO A 155 14.90 -8.69 22.63
C PRO A 155 15.55 -7.31 22.80
N ASP A 156 15.93 -6.97 24.04
CA ASP A 156 16.42 -5.64 24.40
C ASP A 156 17.66 -5.21 23.57
N ASP A 157 18.53 -6.15 23.28
CA ASP A 157 19.73 -5.92 22.48
C ASP A 157 19.45 -5.64 20.99
N GLU A 158 18.27 -6.02 20.47
CA GLU A 158 17.84 -5.76 19.11
C GLU A 158 16.92 -4.50 19.00
N GLN A 159 16.40 -3.96 20.11
CA GLN A 159 15.43 -2.85 20.10
C GLN A 159 16.00 -1.53 19.55
N HIS A 160 17.32 -1.40 19.51
CA HIS A 160 17.98 -0.22 18.93
C HIS A 160 17.71 -0.07 17.40
N ASN A 161 17.25 -1.12 16.72
CA ASN A 161 16.87 -1.08 15.31
C ASN A 161 15.65 -1.99 15.03
N LEU A 162 14.47 -1.51 15.39
CA LEU A 162 13.22 -2.27 15.26
C LEU A 162 12.89 -2.65 13.82
N PHE A 163 13.22 -1.81 12.85
CA PHE A 163 13.02 -2.15 11.44
C PHE A 163 13.77 -3.44 11.08
N ARG A 164 15.06 -3.51 11.42
CA ARG A 164 15.88 -4.70 11.16
C ARG A 164 15.41 -5.91 11.98
N ALA A 165 15.05 -5.69 13.24
CA ALA A 165 14.61 -6.74 14.13
C ALA A 165 13.31 -7.43 13.67
N TYR A 166 12.33 -6.62 13.24
CA TYR A 166 11.10 -7.13 12.66
C TYR A 166 11.30 -7.77 11.29
N ASN A 167 12.11 -7.14 10.42
CA ASN A 167 12.40 -7.71 9.10
C ASN A 167 13.04 -9.11 9.22
N LYS A 168 13.99 -9.30 10.12
CA LYS A 168 14.60 -10.60 10.39
C LYS A 168 13.56 -11.67 10.72
N ARG A 169 12.58 -11.35 11.58
CA ARG A 169 11.53 -12.28 12.02
C ARG A 169 10.47 -12.53 10.94
N LEU A 170 10.08 -11.50 10.23
CA LEU A 170 9.11 -11.61 9.12
C LEU A 170 9.65 -12.41 7.93
N MET A 171 10.98 -12.50 7.80
CA MET A 171 11.67 -13.25 6.75
C MET A 171 12.26 -14.58 7.28
N SER A 172 11.83 -15.03 8.46
CA SER A 172 12.26 -16.29 9.05
C SER A 172 11.64 -17.50 8.34
N ASP A 173 12.37 -18.62 8.31
CA ASP A 173 11.85 -19.90 7.84
C ASP A 173 10.90 -20.58 8.86
N ASN A 174 10.79 -20.02 10.07
CA ASN A 174 9.89 -20.52 11.11
C ASN A 174 8.52 -19.81 11.01
N PRO A 175 7.44 -20.53 10.63
CA PRO A 175 6.10 -19.97 10.44
C PRO A 175 5.51 -19.33 11.72
N ASP A 176 5.84 -19.86 12.90
CA ASP A 176 5.34 -19.33 14.17
C ASP A 176 6.01 -18.00 14.50
N GLU A 177 7.31 -17.87 14.23
CA GLU A 177 8.04 -16.62 14.38
C GLU A 177 7.50 -15.55 13.42
N VAL A 178 7.28 -15.90 12.15
CA VAL A 178 6.69 -15.02 11.13
C VAL A 178 5.30 -14.55 11.55
N SER A 179 4.44 -15.49 11.95
CA SER A 179 3.05 -15.18 12.36
C SER A 179 3.01 -14.25 13.57
N ASN A 180 3.84 -14.52 14.58
CA ASN A 180 3.91 -13.71 15.79
C ASN A 180 4.44 -12.30 15.50
N ALA A 181 5.52 -12.18 14.73
CA ALA A 181 6.05 -10.87 14.32
C ALA A 181 5.05 -10.09 13.48
N ALA A 182 4.35 -10.76 12.55
CA ALA A 182 3.32 -10.15 11.73
C ALA A 182 2.14 -9.62 12.56
N TRP A 183 1.72 -10.38 13.59
CA TRP A 183 0.67 -9.97 14.51
C TRP A 183 1.05 -8.68 15.27
N HIS A 184 2.24 -8.63 15.86
CA HIS A 184 2.72 -7.43 16.58
C HIS A 184 2.88 -6.23 15.65
N TRP A 185 3.43 -6.45 14.44
CA TRP A 185 3.55 -5.41 13.43
C TRP A 185 2.19 -4.85 12.98
N ALA A 186 1.23 -5.73 12.68
CA ALA A 186 -0.11 -5.35 12.25
C ALA A 186 -0.86 -4.56 13.34
N ASN A 187 -0.77 -4.99 14.60
CA ASN A 187 -1.39 -4.28 15.72
C ASN A 187 -0.79 -2.87 15.93
N TRP A 188 0.54 -2.74 15.84
CA TRP A 188 1.20 -1.45 15.92
C TRP A 188 0.79 -0.54 14.78
N THR A 189 0.90 -1.00 13.53
CA THR A 189 0.54 -0.23 12.35
C THR A 189 -0.94 0.15 12.37
N GLY A 190 -1.82 -0.79 12.68
CA GLY A 190 -3.25 -0.54 12.84
C GLY A 190 -3.54 0.56 13.85
N ARG A 191 -2.89 0.52 15.01
CA ARG A 191 -3.08 1.54 16.05
C ARG A 191 -2.63 2.93 15.63
N VAL A 192 -1.51 3.03 14.91
CA VAL A 192 -0.97 4.33 14.46
C VAL A 192 -1.79 4.93 13.32
N VAL A 193 -2.33 4.12 12.40
CA VAL A 193 -3.05 4.63 11.23
C VAL A 193 -4.55 4.78 11.44
N THR A 194 -5.14 4.05 12.39
CA THR A 194 -6.55 4.18 12.74
C THR A 194 -6.66 4.90 14.08
N TYR A 195 -7.13 6.14 14.07
CA TYR A 195 -7.35 6.93 15.28
C TYR A 195 -8.54 6.42 16.13
N LEU A 196 -9.20 5.38 15.68
CA LEU A 196 -10.32 4.77 16.37
C LEU A 196 -9.80 4.06 17.62
N LEU A 197 -10.35 4.46 18.79
CA LEU A 197 -10.29 3.63 19.98
C LEU A 197 -10.80 2.25 19.60
N ASP A 198 -10.00 1.24 19.89
CA ASP A 198 -10.47 -0.13 19.89
C ASP A 198 -11.51 -0.25 21.02
N ILE A 199 -12.78 -0.11 20.66
CA ILE A 199 -13.91 -0.34 21.58
C ILE A 199 -14.45 -1.76 21.37
N GLY A 200 -13.59 -2.63 20.83
CA GLY A 200 -13.91 -4.00 20.53
C GLY A 200 -13.26 -4.96 21.49
N GLU A 201 -13.95 -5.31 22.53
CA GLU A 201 -14.12 -6.68 23.00
C GLU A 201 -15.52 -6.85 23.49
#